data_b33bc1382d913662cfa0d6f0635fb302
#
_entry.id   b33bc1382d913662cfa0d6f0635fb302
#
_cell.length_a   1.000
_cell.length_b   1.000
_cell.length_c   1.000
_cell.angle_alpha   90.00
_cell.angle_beta   90.00
_cell.angle_gamma   90.00
#
_symmetry.space_group_name_H-M   'P 1'
#
loop_
_entity.id
_entity.type
_entity.pdbx_description
1 polymer ?
#
loop_
_entity_poly.entity_id
_entity_poly.type
_entity_poly.pdbx_seq_one_letter_code
_entity_poly.pdbx_strand_id
1 'polypeptide(L)'
;MTALATPASLTRSPARYTATTALLCAALVVIGCLAVTVGPAHVSLSDVLASIGHHLGAGVAAPDHLTDAIVWQLRLPRVLTAAAVGAGLAISGCVMQSITRNPLADPYLLGVSSGASLGAVGVLVLGLAFALPVAAFVGAFLALVATLTIARTGGGLSTGRAVLAGLAIAQLCAAGTSFVIFWAATGDSYRDILNWLLGTLAGSSWATTDISFAALMLVGGFILLLAPRLDAFAFGDTSAAALGINVTATRWVFLGAVALLTGAMVSVSGAIGFVGLILPHMVRGFTGPAHRRQLPGAALAGASFLVVADTLARTVFDPRELPVGIVTAFIGVPVFIVLIRRRRVAG
;
A
#
# COMPACT_ATOMS: atom_id res chain seq x y z
N MET A 1 45.99 3.78 25.60
CA MET A 1 44.65 3.36 26.04
C MET A 1 43.66 4.34 25.47
N THR A 2 43.20 4.10 24.25
CA THR A 2 42.20 4.91 23.57
C THR A 2 40.81 4.38 23.99
N ALA A 3 40.08 5.18 24.75
CA ALA A 3 38.72 4.85 25.17
C ALA A 3 37.85 4.68 23.91
N LEU A 4 37.40 3.46 23.68
CA LEU A 4 36.38 3.16 22.69
C LEU A 4 35.09 3.89 23.13
N ALA A 5 34.76 4.98 22.43
CA ALA A 5 33.51 5.66 22.61
C ALA A 5 32.37 4.62 22.35
N THR A 6 31.65 4.29 23.38
CA THR A 6 30.47 3.44 23.34
C THR A 6 29.50 4.06 22.34
N PRO A 7 29.03 3.34 21.27
CA PRO A 7 28.08 3.90 20.37
C PRO A 7 26.79 4.20 21.16
N ALA A 8 26.39 5.46 21.16
CA ALA A 8 25.19 5.94 21.82
C ALA A 8 24.01 5.01 21.45
N SER A 9 23.43 4.42 22.48
CA SER A 9 22.39 3.40 22.43
C SER A 9 21.29 3.78 21.42
N LEU A 10 21.24 3.05 20.30
CA LEU A 10 20.21 3.16 19.25
C LEU A 10 18.82 2.71 19.72
N THR A 11 18.65 2.38 21.00
CA THR A 11 17.36 2.09 21.62
C THR A 11 16.66 3.39 21.98
N ARG A 12 15.89 3.93 21.03
CA ARG A 12 14.97 5.05 21.35
C ARG A 12 14.09 4.64 22.52
N SER A 13 13.94 5.54 23.50
CA SER A 13 13.16 5.28 24.72
C SER A 13 11.72 4.86 24.34
N PRO A 14 11.12 3.91 25.06
CA PRO A 14 9.72 3.49 24.84
C PRO A 14 8.75 4.68 24.79
N ALA A 15 8.99 5.70 25.58
CA ALA A 15 8.20 6.92 25.61
C ALA A 15 8.21 7.71 24.28
N ARG A 16 9.35 7.75 23.59
CA ARG A 16 9.42 8.40 22.27
C ARG A 16 8.65 7.64 21.20
N TYR A 17 8.68 6.31 21.26
CA TYR A 17 7.91 5.48 20.34
C TYR A 17 6.40 5.67 20.56
N THR A 18 5.93 5.58 21.81
CA THR A 18 4.51 5.78 22.12
C THR A 18 4.02 7.18 21.72
N ALA A 19 4.81 8.22 22.00
CA ALA A 19 4.50 9.58 21.58
C ALA A 19 4.41 9.72 20.05
N THR A 20 5.36 9.13 19.29
CA THR A 20 5.34 9.16 17.83
C THR A 20 4.11 8.42 17.28
N THR A 21 3.79 7.25 17.82
CA THR A 21 2.63 6.47 17.39
C THR A 21 1.33 7.21 17.70
N ALA A 22 1.20 7.79 18.89
CA ALA A 22 0.04 8.59 19.27
C ALA A 22 -0.12 9.82 18.35
N LEU A 23 0.99 10.51 18.00
CA LEU A 23 0.97 11.62 17.05
C LEU A 23 0.52 11.19 15.66
N LEU A 24 1.01 10.04 15.15
CA LEU A 24 0.61 9.51 13.85
C LEU A 24 -0.87 9.09 13.84
N CYS A 25 -1.37 8.49 14.91
CA CYS A 25 -2.79 8.17 15.05
C CYS A 25 -3.65 9.44 15.08
N ALA A 26 -3.28 10.43 15.88
CA ALA A 26 -3.99 11.70 15.94
C ALA A 26 -3.97 12.41 14.58
N ALA A 27 -2.82 12.44 13.90
CA ALA A 27 -2.69 13.01 12.57
C ALA A 27 -3.62 12.30 11.56
N LEU A 28 -3.66 10.95 11.56
CA LEU A 28 -4.54 10.18 10.68
C LEU A 28 -6.01 10.51 10.92
N VAL A 29 -6.44 10.61 12.19
CA VAL A 29 -7.82 10.98 12.53
C VAL A 29 -8.15 12.39 12.04
N VAL A 30 -7.29 13.36 12.31
CA VAL A 30 -7.50 14.75 11.87
C VAL A 30 -7.53 14.84 10.34
N ILE A 31 -6.56 14.20 9.66
CA ILE A 31 -6.50 14.16 8.18
C ILE A 31 -7.76 13.48 7.63
N GLY A 32 -8.19 12.36 8.22
CA GLY A 32 -9.39 11.64 7.79
C GLY A 32 -10.66 12.49 7.94
N CYS A 33 -10.84 13.14 9.09
CA CYS A 33 -11.96 14.05 9.30
C CYS A 33 -11.95 15.20 8.29
N LEU A 34 -10.81 15.86 8.09
CA LEU A 34 -10.68 16.92 7.09
C LEU A 34 -10.93 16.41 5.67
N ALA A 35 -10.44 15.23 5.33
CA ALA A 35 -10.64 14.65 4.02
C ALA A 35 -12.12 14.35 3.72
N VAL A 36 -12.92 14.01 4.71
CA VAL A 36 -14.38 13.82 4.53
C VAL A 36 -15.11 15.15 4.32
N THR A 37 -14.66 16.26 4.95
CA THR A 37 -15.31 17.57 4.76
C THR A 37 -14.96 18.20 3.41
N VAL A 38 -13.77 17.96 2.87
CA VAL A 38 -13.25 18.58 1.63
C VAL A 38 -13.80 17.90 0.39
N GLY A 39 -14.31 18.67 -0.57
CA GLY A 39 -14.83 18.21 -1.86
C GLY A 39 -15.81 19.20 -2.48
N PRO A 40 -16.35 18.93 -3.69
CA PRO A 40 -17.21 19.87 -4.43
C PRO A 40 -18.48 20.29 -3.69
N ALA A 41 -19.07 19.36 -2.92
CA ALA A 41 -20.20 19.67 -2.05
C ALA A 41 -19.69 20.16 -0.69
N HIS A 42 -20.23 21.27 -0.21
CA HIS A 42 -19.94 21.78 1.14
C HIS A 42 -20.55 20.87 2.20
N VAL A 43 -19.72 20.23 3.00
CA VAL A 43 -20.13 19.39 4.13
C VAL A 43 -19.38 19.88 5.37
N SER A 44 -20.11 20.22 6.40
CA SER A 44 -19.51 20.69 7.67
C SER A 44 -18.99 19.50 8.49
N LEU A 45 -18.07 19.78 9.41
CA LEU A 45 -17.59 18.75 10.35
C LEU A 45 -18.74 18.24 11.26
N SER A 46 -19.71 19.10 11.60
CA SER A 46 -20.90 18.70 12.34
C SER A 46 -21.74 17.67 11.58
N ASP A 47 -21.91 17.86 10.26
CA ASP A 47 -22.66 16.94 9.42
C ASP A 47 -21.96 15.57 9.32
N VAL A 48 -20.62 15.59 9.20
CA VAL A 48 -19.82 14.35 9.21
C VAL A 48 -20.00 13.60 10.52
N LEU A 49 -19.89 14.29 11.65
CA LEU A 49 -20.05 13.65 12.97
C LEU A 49 -21.49 13.18 13.21
N ALA A 50 -22.49 13.95 12.74
CA ALA A 50 -23.90 13.58 12.84
C ALA A 50 -24.21 12.33 11.98
N SER A 51 -23.73 12.28 10.74
CA SER A 51 -23.88 11.12 9.86
C SER A 51 -23.24 9.87 10.46
N ILE A 52 -21.99 9.95 10.90
CA ILE A 52 -21.29 8.82 11.53
C ILE A 52 -22.00 8.39 12.82
N GLY A 53 -22.38 9.34 13.68
CA GLY A 53 -23.10 9.05 14.92
C GLY A 53 -24.45 8.40 14.69
N HIS A 54 -25.20 8.83 13.66
CA HIS A 54 -26.48 8.23 13.27
C HIS A 54 -26.30 6.76 12.89
N HIS A 55 -25.41 6.48 11.97
CA HIS A 55 -25.16 5.12 11.46
C HIS A 55 -24.54 4.17 12.49
N LEU A 56 -23.81 4.71 13.48
CA LEU A 56 -23.29 3.94 14.61
C LEU A 56 -24.29 3.75 15.76
N GLY A 57 -25.53 4.26 15.62
CA GLY A 57 -26.56 4.11 16.66
C GLY A 57 -26.38 4.99 17.89
N ALA A 58 -25.66 6.12 17.80
CA ALA A 58 -25.41 7.04 18.92
C ALA A 58 -26.64 7.92 19.28
N GLY A 59 -27.81 7.69 18.67
CA GLY A 59 -29.03 8.45 18.93
C GLY A 59 -29.02 9.88 18.39
N VAL A 60 -28.05 10.21 17.51
CA VAL A 60 -27.94 11.51 16.82
C VAL A 60 -28.82 11.48 15.55
N ALA A 61 -29.54 12.59 15.31
CA ALA A 61 -30.30 12.72 14.07
C ALA A 61 -29.33 12.79 12.87
N ALA A 62 -29.67 12.10 11.77
CA ALA A 62 -28.91 12.25 10.52
C ALA A 62 -29.02 13.70 10.00
N PRO A 63 -27.99 14.19 9.29
CA PRO A 63 -28.13 15.42 8.49
C PRO A 63 -29.20 15.23 7.41
N ASP A 64 -29.39 16.25 6.56
CA ASP A 64 -30.28 16.10 5.42
C ASP A 64 -29.86 14.90 4.56
N HIS A 65 -30.86 14.29 3.86
CA HIS A 65 -30.68 13.04 3.14
C HIS A 65 -29.56 13.08 2.09
N LEU A 66 -29.35 14.21 1.43
CA LEU A 66 -28.30 14.35 0.41
C LEU A 66 -26.91 14.40 1.06
N THR A 67 -26.76 15.21 2.11
CA THR A 67 -25.51 15.32 2.88
C THR A 67 -25.13 13.99 3.52
N ASP A 68 -26.10 13.28 4.10
CA ASP A 68 -25.86 11.95 4.67
C ASP A 68 -25.37 10.96 3.60
N ALA A 69 -26.03 10.92 2.43
CA ALA A 69 -25.62 10.05 1.34
C ALA A 69 -24.20 10.39 0.84
N ILE A 70 -23.85 11.67 0.70
CA ILE A 70 -22.50 12.10 0.31
C ILE A 70 -21.45 11.66 1.34
N VAL A 71 -21.73 11.83 2.63
CA VAL A 71 -20.79 11.44 3.69
C VAL A 71 -20.67 9.94 3.77
N TRP A 72 -21.79 9.23 3.95
CA TRP A 72 -21.80 7.80 4.30
C TRP A 72 -21.53 6.89 3.10
N GLN A 73 -22.06 7.20 1.91
CA GLN A 73 -21.94 6.32 0.75
C GLN A 73 -20.75 6.64 -0.15
N LEU A 74 -20.27 7.90 -0.17
CA LEU A 74 -19.19 8.32 -1.08
C LEU A 74 -17.90 8.64 -0.38
N ARG A 75 -17.91 9.60 0.59
CA ARG A 75 -16.66 10.14 1.14
C ARG A 75 -16.02 9.26 2.19
N LEU A 76 -16.81 8.73 3.11
CA LEU A 76 -16.29 7.92 4.21
C LEU A 76 -15.66 6.60 3.71
N PRO A 77 -16.33 5.81 2.84
CA PRO A 77 -15.71 4.61 2.27
C PRO A 77 -14.43 4.92 1.49
N ARG A 78 -14.39 6.03 0.75
CA ARG A 78 -13.21 6.44 -0.02
C ARG A 78 -12.03 6.76 0.89
N VAL A 79 -12.23 7.55 1.95
CA VAL A 79 -11.18 7.89 2.92
C VAL A 79 -10.69 6.65 3.67
N LEU A 80 -11.60 5.77 4.07
CA LEU A 80 -11.26 4.53 4.76
C LEU A 80 -10.50 3.57 3.82
N THR A 81 -10.96 3.39 2.57
CA THR A 81 -10.24 2.57 1.58
C THR A 81 -8.84 3.15 1.32
N ALA A 82 -8.71 4.49 1.16
CA ALA A 82 -7.41 5.15 1.03
C ALA A 82 -6.49 4.83 2.21
N ALA A 83 -7.01 4.94 3.44
CA ALA A 83 -6.22 4.63 4.65
C ALA A 83 -5.77 3.17 4.67
N ALA A 84 -6.66 2.21 4.39
CA ALA A 84 -6.33 0.79 4.40
C ALA A 84 -5.33 0.43 3.28
N VAL A 85 -5.52 0.93 2.07
CA VAL A 85 -4.61 0.72 0.93
C VAL A 85 -3.23 1.31 1.22
N GLY A 86 -3.17 2.54 1.70
CA GLY A 86 -1.91 3.19 2.07
C GLY A 86 -1.15 2.42 3.16
N ALA A 87 -1.85 1.96 4.20
CA ALA A 87 -1.29 1.12 5.25
C ALA A 87 -0.76 -0.21 4.71
N GLY A 88 -1.56 -0.93 3.91
CA GLY A 88 -1.21 -2.22 3.34
C GLY A 88 0.02 -2.15 2.43
N LEU A 89 0.07 -1.15 1.54
CA LEU A 89 1.23 -0.93 0.66
C LEU A 89 2.50 -0.56 1.44
N ALA A 90 2.39 0.25 2.50
CA ALA A 90 3.52 0.61 3.35
C ALA A 90 4.04 -0.59 4.15
N ILE A 91 3.18 -1.44 4.71
CA ILE A 91 3.57 -2.70 5.35
C ILE A 91 4.29 -3.61 4.35
N SER A 92 3.71 -3.81 3.17
CA SER A 92 4.29 -4.62 2.09
C SER A 92 5.68 -4.13 1.70
N GLY A 93 5.85 -2.81 1.59
CA GLY A 93 7.14 -2.18 1.33
C GLY A 93 8.17 -2.44 2.43
N CYS A 94 7.79 -2.32 3.71
CA CYS A 94 8.67 -2.65 4.84
C CYS A 94 9.22 -4.08 4.75
N VAL A 95 8.35 -5.04 4.48
CA VAL A 95 8.72 -6.46 4.37
C VAL A 95 9.64 -6.69 3.18
N MET A 96 9.30 -6.13 2.01
CA MET A 96 10.13 -6.25 0.80
C MET A 96 11.53 -5.70 1.03
N GLN A 97 11.66 -4.49 1.58
CA GLN A 97 12.95 -3.87 1.88
C GLN A 97 13.79 -4.70 2.84
N SER A 98 13.15 -5.34 3.82
CA SER A 98 13.83 -6.17 4.81
C SER A 98 14.33 -7.50 4.22
N ILE A 99 13.47 -8.23 3.49
CA ILE A 99 13.82 -9.52 2.91
C ILE A 99 14.87 -9.39 1.81
N THR A 100 14.77 -8.32 1.01
CA THR A 100 15.72 -8.05 -0.07
C THR A 100 16.99 -7.38 0.43
N ARG A 101 16.99 -6.90 1.66
CA ARG A 101 18.04 -6.01 2.23
C ARG A 101 18.33 -4.83 1.31
N ASN A 102 17.32 -4.40 0.60
CA ASN A 102 17.41 -3.29 -0.33
C ASN A 102 16.33 -2.25 0.03
N PRO A 103 16.71 -1.06 0.47
CA PRO A 103 15.76 0.00 0.84
C PRO A 103 14.99 0.57 -0.35
N LEU A 104 15.34 0.19 -1.58
CA LEU A 104 14.68 0.57 -2.82
C LEU A 104 13.75 -0.54 -3.34
N ALA A 105 13.55 -1.62 -2.58
CA ALA A 105 12.65 -2.67 -2.98
C ALA A 105 11.20 -2.22 -2.81
N ASP A 106 10.41 -2.52 -3.83
CA ASP A 106 8.98 -2.24 -3.93
C ASP A 106 8.22 -3.57 -4.02
N PRO A 107 7.02 -3.71 -3.42
CA PRO A 107 6.22 -4.92 -3.54
C PRO A 107 5.81 -5.27 -4.98
N TYR A 108 5.80 -4.30 -5.88
CA TYR A 108 5.48 -4.51 -7.30
C TYR A 108 6.55 -5.30 -8.08
N LEU A 109 7.77 -5.42 -7.52
CA LEU A 109 8.84 -6.23 -8.11
C LEU A 109 8.49 -7.72 -8.27
N LEU A 110 7.42 -8.19 -7.62
CA LEU A 110 6.92 -9.56 -7.77
C LEU A 110 5.96 -9.76 -8.96
N GLY A 111 5.74 -8.73 -9.80
CA GLY A 111 4.84 -8.79 -10.94
C GLY A 111 3.34 -8.70 -10.59
N VAL A 112 3.02 -8.57 -9.31
CA VAL A 112 1.64 -8.59 -8.77
C VAL A 112 0.78 -7.48 -9.38
N SER A 113 1.31 -6.26 -9.49
CA SER A 113 0.58 -5.13 -10.05
C SER A 113 0.28 -5.31 -11.54
N SER A 114 1.25 -5.80 -12.33
CA SER A 114 1.05 -6.04 -13.77
C SER A 114 0.06 -7.17 -14.02
N GLY A 115 0.08 -8.23 -13.18
CA GLY A 115 -0.93 -9.29 -13.22
C GLY A 115 -2.32 -8.78 -12.90
N ALA A 116 -2.45 -7.92 -11.86
CA ALA A 116 -3.70 -7.25 -11.54
C ALA A 116 -4.21 -6.40 -12.71
N SER A 117 -3.32 -5.67 -13.38
CA SER A 117 -3.64 -4.86 -14.55
C SER A 117 -4.20 -5.71 -15.70
N LEU A 118 -3.58 -6.84 -15.99
CA LEU A 118 -4.07 -7.75 -17.03
C LEU A 118 -5.47 -8.29 -16.71
N GLY A 119 -5.71 -8.71 -15.47
CA GLY A 119 -7.02 -9.19 -15.02
C GLY A 119 -8.09 -8.10 -15.09
N ALA A 120 -7.78 -6.90 -14.58
CA ALA A 120 -8.69 -5.76 -14.56
C ALA A 120 -9.06 -5.30 -15.98
N VAL A 121 -8.07 -5.11 -16.85
CA VAL A 121 -8.30 -4.66 -18.23
C VAL A 121 -9.12 -5.69 -19.00
N GLY A 122 -8.89 -7.00 -18.76
CA GLY A 122 -9.68 -8.06 -19.38
C GLY A 122 -11.18 -7.91 -19.09
N VAL A 123 -11.57 -7.68 -17.83
CA VAL A 123 -13.01 -7.54 -17.47
C VAL A 123 -13.57 -6.16 -17.83
N LEU A 124 -12.76 -5.10 -17.83
CA LEU A 124 -13.22 -3.78 -18.28
C LEU A 124 -13.58 -3.78 -19.76
N VAL A 125 -12.76 -4.42 -20.59
CA VAL A 125 -13.03 -4.58 -22.03
C VAL A 125 -14.30 -5.42 -22.29
N LEU A 126 -14.56 -6.41 -21.44
CA LEU A 126 -15.77 -7.24 -21.52
C LEU A 126 -17.02 -6.55 -20.95
N GLY A 127 -16.91 -5.33 -20.42
CA GLY A 127 -18.02 -4.61 -19.77
C GLY A 127 -18.46 -5.20 -18.42
N LEU A 128 -17.62 -6.03 -17.78
CA LEU A 128 -17.89 -6.71 -16.52
C LEU A 128 -17.28 -5.96 -15.32
N ALA A 129 -17.47 -4.65 -15.25
CA ALA A 129 -16.87 -3.79 -14.24
C ALA A 129 -17.16 -4.24 -12.78
N PHE A 130 -18.29 -4.90 -12.52
CA PHE A 130 -18.62 -5.46 -11.19
C PHE A 130 -17.63 -6.55 -10.73
N ALA A 131 -16.99 -7.26 -11.66
CA ALA A 131 -16.02 -8.31 -11.35
C ALA A 131 -14.57 -7.79 -11.22
N LEU A 132 -14.35 -6.48 -11.37
CA LEU A 132 -13.03 -5.84 -11.45
C LEU A 132 -12.13 -6.17 -10.25
N PRO A 133 -12.54 -6.04 -8.97
CA PRO A 133 -11.66 -6.39 -7.85
C PRO A 133 -11.26 -7.87 -7.85
N VAL A 134 -12.20 -8.76 -8.19
CA VAL A 134 -11.94 -10.21 -8.23
C VAL A 134 -10.97 -10.54 -9.36
N ALA A 135 -11.18 -10.02 -10.56
CA ALA A 135 -10.33 -10.28 -11.71
C ALA A 135 -8.91 -9.71 -11.52
N ALA A 136 -8.80 -8.51 -10.95
CA ALA A 136 -7.52 -7.92 -10.60
C ALA A 136 -6.78 -8.75 -9.54
N PHE A 137 -7.47 -9.21 -8.50
CA PHE A 137 -6.89 -10.07 -7.48
C PHE A 137 -6.44 -11.42 -8.04
N VAL A 138 -7.25 -12.06 -8.86
CA VAL A 138 -6.90 -13.32 -9.53
C VAL A 138 -5.70 -13.14 -10.44
N GLY A 139 -5.67 -12.08 -11.25
CA GLY A 139 -4.51 -11.75 -12.10
C GLY A 139 -3.23 -11.53 -11.29
N ALA A 140 -3.33 -10.79 -10.17
CA ALA A 140 -2.23 -10.60 -9.22
C ALA A 140 -1.73 -11.92 -8.64
N PHE A 141 -2.66 -12.79 -8.22
CA PHE A 141 -2.34 -14.09 -7.64
C PHE A 141 -1.69 -15.03 -8.65
N LEU A 142 -2.19 -15.10 -9.88
CA LEU A 142 -1.59 -15.91 -10.95
C LEU A 142 -0.18 -15.42 -11.30
N ALA A 143 0.03 -14.11 -11.38
CA ALA A 143 1.37 -13.54 -11.59
C ALA A 143 2.33 -13.88 -10.44
N LEU A 144 1.86 -13.85 -9.19
CA LEU A 144 2.65 -14.29 -8.03
C LEU A 144 3.04 -15.75 -8.15
N VAL A 145 2.07 -16.65 -8.40
CA VAL A 145 2.32 -18.09 -8.53
C VAL A 145 3.34 -18.36 -9.63
N ALA A 146 3.19 -17.73 -10.79
CA ALA A 146 4.14 -17.83 -11.90
C ALA A 146 5.54 -17.34 -11.50
N THR A 147 5.63 -16.18 -10.87
CA THR A 147 6.89 -15.60 -10.37
C THR A 147 7.60 -16.54 -9.39
N LEU A 148 6.88 -17.04 -8.41
CA LEU A 148 7.45 -17.93 -7.38
C LEU A 148 7.83 -19.31 -7.95
N THR A 149 7.07 -19.81 -8.91
CA THR A 149 7.37 -21.07 -9.60
C THR A 149 8.67 -20.96 -10.40
N ILE A 150 8.83 -19.89 -11.18
CA ILE A 150 10.06 -19.61 -11.92
C ILE A 150 11.25 -19.39 -10.98
N ALA A 151 11.05 -18.63 -9.90
CA ALA A 151 12.11 -18.33 -8.93
C ALA A 151 12.62 -19.58 -8.19
N ARG A 152 11.81 -20.64 -8.11
CA ARG A 152 12.16 -21.92 -7.46
C ARG A 152 13.08 -22.79 -8.30
N THR A 153 13.10 -22.65 -9.62
CA THR A 153 13.94 -23.45 -10.52
C THR A 153 15.42 -23.19 -10.24
N GLY A 154 16.22 -24.25 -10.04
CA GLY A 154 17.68 -24.15 -9.83
C GLY A 154 18.16 -24.17 -8.38
N GLY A 155 17.50 -24.91 -7.47
CA GLY A 155 18.10 -25.29 -6.17
C GLY A 155 17.85 -24.36 -4.99
N GLY A 156 16.75 -23.63 -4.97
CA GLY A 156 16.31 -22.83 -3.83
C GLY A 156 15.91 -21.39 -4.18
N LEU A 157 15.07 -20.78 -3.34
CA LEU A 157 14.58 -19.43 -3.54
C LEU A 157 15.64 -18.39 -3.12
N SER A 158 16.24 -17.70 -4.08
CA SER A 158 17.02 -16.50 -3.80
C SER A 158 16.20 -15.25 -4.11
N THR A 159 16.42 -14.19 -3.32
CA THR A 159 15.73 -12.91 -3.52
C THR A 159 15.97 -12.34 -4.92
N GLY A 160 17.20 -12.42 -5.43
CA GLY A 160 17.52 -11.94 -6.78
C GLY A 160 16.73 -12.68 -7.87
N ARG A 161 16.60 -14.01 -7.76
CA ARG A 161 15.78 -14.78 -8.72
C ARG A 161 14.30 -14.44 -8.63
N ALA A 162 13.76 -14.22 -7.42
CA ALA A 162 12.37 -13.82 -7.27
C ALA A 162 12.11 -12.45 -7.93
N VAL A 163 13.02 -11.50 -7.79
CA VAL A 163 12.91 -10.19 -8.44
C VAL A 163 13.03 -10.30 -9.96
N LEU A 164 13.99 -11.08 -10.49
CA LEU A 164 14.14 -11.27 -11.94
C LEU A 164 12.94 -12.01 -12.57
N ALA A 165 12.44 -13.04 -11.89
CA ALA A 165 11.23 -13.76 -12.32
C ALA A 165 10.02 -12.82 -12.29
N GLY A 166 9.87 -12.01 -11.22
CA GLY A 166 8.80 -11.02 -11.10
C GLY A 166 8.84 -9.97 -12.20
N LEU A 167 10.05 -9.50 -12.56
CA LEU A 167 10.22 -8.56 -13.67
C LEU A 167 9.81 -9.20 -15.02
N ALA A 168 10.21 -10.46 -15.28
CA ALA A 168 9.83 -11.18 -16.49
C ALA A 168 8.30 -11.34 -16.58
N ILE A 169 7.65 -11.78 -15.50
CA ILE A 169 6.19 -11.91 -15.42
C ILE A 169 5.51 -10.54 -15.57
N ALA A 170 6.05 -9.49 -14.96
CA ALA A 170 5.52 -8.13 -15.10
C ALA A 170 5.51 -7.69 -16.57
N GLN A 171 6.59 -7.93 -17.31
CA GLN A 171 6.68 -7.60 -18.74
C GLN A 171 5.72 -8.43 -19.58
N LEU A 172 5.57 -9.72 -19.28
CA LEU A 172 4.61 -10.58 -19.97
C LEU A 172 3.17 -10.10 -19.74
N CYS A 173 2.80 -9.79 -18.50
CA CYS A 173 1.47 -9.25 -18.17
C CYS A 173 1.25 -7.88 -18.82
N ALA A 174 2.27 -7.00 -18.85
CA ALA A 174 2.19 -5.70 -19.51
C ALA A 174 1.97 -5.85 -21.02
N ALA A 175 2.67 -6.77 -21.67
CA ALA A 175 2.47 -7.10 -23.08
C ALA A 175 1.05 -7.64 -23.33
N GLY A 176 0.55 -8.54 -22.48
CA GLY A 176 -0.82 -9.04 -22.53
C GLY A 176 -1.86 -7.93 -22.36
N THR A 177 -1.66 -7.03 -21.38
CA THR A 177 -2.51 -5.85 -21.17
C THR A 177 -2.55 -4.96 -22.41
N SER A 178 -1.38 -4.66 -22.99
CA SER A 178 -1.29 -3.84 -24.20
C SER A 178 -1.98 -4.52 -25.39
N PHE A 179 -1.84 -5.84 -25.53
CA PHE A 179 -2.52 -6.61 -26.56
C PHE A 179 -4.06 -6.53 -26.41
N VAL A 180 -4.58 -6.72 -25.21
CA VAL A 180 -6.03 -6.63 -24.94
C VAL A 180 -6.55 -5.23 -25.24
N ILE A 181 -5.83 -4.18 -24.82
CA ILE A 181 -6.20 -2.79 -25.11
C ILE A 181 -6.21 -2.53 -26.60
N PHE A 182 -5.15 -2.92 -27.32
CA PHE A 182 -5.02 -2.68 -28.75
C PHE A 182 -6.11 -3.37 -29.58
N TRP A 183 -6.45 -4.62 -29.19
CA TRP A 183 -7.36 -5.45 -29.99
C TRP A 183 -8.84 -5.20 -29.69
N ALA A 184 -9.18 -4.90 -28.43
CA ALA A 184 -10.57 -4.98 -27.99
C ALA A 184 -11.09 -3.74 -27.24
N ALA A 185 -10.24 -2.75 -26.89
CA ALA A 185 -10.71 -1.55 -26.21
C ALA A 185 -11.49 -0.64 -27.18
N THR A 186 -12.67 -0.23 -26.76
CA THR A 186 -13.50 0.77 -27.43
C THR A 186 -13.33 2.14 -26.79
N GLY A 187 -13.83 3.22 -27.43
CA GLY A 187 -13.69 4.59 -26.92
C GLY A 187 -14.18 4.76 -25.47
N ASP A 188 -15.26 4.08 -25.10
CA ASP A 188 -15.86 4.20 -23.76
C ASP A 188 -15.04 3.49 -22.69
N SER A 189 -14.50 2.29 -22.98
CA SER A 189 -13.68 1.53 -22.04
C SER A 189 -12.28 2.12 -21.83
N TYR A 190 -11.78 2.91 -22.78
CA TYR A 190 -10.40 3.40 -22.75
C TYR A 190 -10.12 4.31 -21.55
N ARG A 191 -11.09 5.15 -21.18
CA ARG A 191 -10.97 6.06 -20.02
C ARG A 191 -10.95 5.31 -18.69
N ASP A 192 -11.79 4.30 -18.56
CA ASP A 192 -11.87 3.47 -17.36
C ASP A 192 -10.59 2.65 -17.18
N ILE A 193 -10.08 2.09 -18.27
CA ILE A 193 -8.79 1.40 -18.29
C ILE A 193 -7.66 2.32 -17.85
N LEU A 194 -7.56 3.53 -18.40
CA LEU A 194 -6.53 4.50 -18.03
C LEU A 194 -6.63 4.88 -16.55
N ASN A 195 -7.82 5.21 -16.07
CA ASN A 195 -8.05 5.56 -14.67
C ASN A 195 -7.61 4.43 -13.75
N TRP A 196 -7.94 3.19 -14.08
CA TRP A 196 -7.56 2.05 -13.28
C TRP A 196 -6.05 1.78 -13.30
N LEU A 197 -5.41 1.84 -14.47
CA LEU A 197 -3.97 1.65 -14.62
C LEU A 197 -3.14 2.72 -13.89
N LEU A 198 -3.66 3.94 -13.81
CA LEU A 198 -3.02 5.06 -13.11
C LEU A 198 -3.30 5.04 -11.59
N GLY A 199 -4.19 4.16 -11.14
CA GLY A 199 -4.61 4.06 -9.74
C GLY A 199 -5.62 5.13 -9.33
N THR A 200 -6.80 4.69 -8.92
CA THR A 200 -7.90 5.58 -8.53
C THR A 200 -8.68 5.01 -7.34
N LEU A 201 -9.19 5.91 -6.52
CA LEU A 201 -10.09 5.60 -5.41
C LEU A 201 -11.51 6.13 -5.65
N ALA A 202 -11.79 6.66 -6.85
CA ALA A 202 -13.09 7.25 -7.19
C ALA A 202 -14.25 6.23 -7.12
N GLY A 203 -13.97 4.94 -7.39
CA GLY A 203 -14.95 3.84 -7.30
C GLY A 203 -15.06 3.20 -5.91
N SER A 204 -14.54 3.82 -4.86
CA SER A 204 -14.58 3.25 -3.51
C SER A 204 -16.03 3.14 -2.99
N SER A 205 -16.29 2.04 -2.30
CA SER A 205 -17.58 1.69 -1.69
C SER A 205 -17.33 0.96 -0.37
N TRP A 206 -18.36 0.69 0.41
CA TRP A 206 -18.22 -0.14 1.62
C TRP A 206 -17.65 -1.52 1.30
N ALA A 207 -18.01 -2.12 0.17
CA ALA A 207 -17.44 -3.42 -0.24
C ALA A 207 -15.92 -3.34 -0.46
N THR A 208 -15.41 -2.30 -1.11
CA THR A 208 -13.95 -2.11 -1.27
C THR A 208 -13.26 -1.78 0.04
N THR A 209 -13.94 -1.06 0.94
CA THR A 209 -13.48 -0.80 2.30
C THR A 209 -13.33 -2.11 3.07
N ASP A 210 -14.35 -2.95 3.07
CA ASP A 210 -14.35 -4.23 3.77
C ASP A 210 -13.24 -5.16 3.26
N ILE A 211 -13.06 -5.26 1.93
CA ILE A 211 -11.99 -6.05 1.30
C ILE A 211 -10.62 -5.55 1.77
N SER A 212 -10.38 -4.23 1.71
CA SER A 212 -9.08 -3.65 2.05
C SER A 212 -8.76 -3.76 3.54
N PHE A 213 -9.76 -3.53 4.42
CA PHE A 213 -9.58 -3.70 5.86
C PHE A 213 -9.44 -5.17 6.25
N ALA A 214 -10.23 -6.09 5.67
CA ALA A 214 -10.07 -7.51 5.92
C ALA A 214 -8.67 -8.01 5.54
N ALA A 215 -8.18 -7.64 4.36
CA ALA A 215 -6.82 -7.98 3.93
C ALA A 215 -5.75 -7.36 4.85
N LEU A 216 -5.92 -6.09 5.25
CA LEU A 216 -5.01 -5.40 6.17
C LEU A 216 -4.97 -6.09 7.54
N MET A 217 -6.12 -6.41 8.11
CA MET A 217 -6.20 -7.05 9.43
C MET A 217 -5.67 -8.49 9.40
N LEU A 218 -6.08 -9.28 8.42
CA LEU A 218 -5.69 -10.70 8.33
C LEU A 218 -4.22 -10.85 7.91
N VAL A 219 -3.86 -10.26 6.77
CA VAL A 219 -2.50 -10.46 6.21
C VAL A 219 -1.50 -9.51 6.84
N GLY A 220 -1.85 -8.23 7.02
CA GLY A 220 -0.99 -7.26 7.70
C GLY A 220 -0.79 -7.62 9.18
N GLY A 221 -1.84 -8.07 9.88
CA GLY A 221 -1.77 -8.60 11.23
C GLY A 221 -0.88 -9.85 11.33
N PHE A 222 -1.01 -10.79 10.38
CA PHE A 222 -0.13 -11.96 10.28
C PHE A 222 1.35 -11.56 10.09
N ILE A 223 1.62 -10.59 9.22
CA ILE A 223 2.98 -10.06 9.03
C ILE A 223 3.50 -9.45 10.35
N LEU A 224 2.66 -8.70 11.07
CA LEU A 224 3.04 -8.08 12.35
C LEU A 224 3.36 -9.13 13.43
N LEU A 225 2.62 -10.23 13.48
CA LEU A 225 2.90 -11.34 14.39
C LEU A 225 4.27 -11.98 14.10
N LEU A 226 4.66 -12.04 12.83
CA LEU A 226 5.95 -12.57 12.40
C LEU A 226 7.08 -11.53 12.36
N ALA A 227 6.83 -10.29 12.77
CA ALA A 227 7.82 -9.19 12.71
C ALA A 227 9.19 -9.53 13.33
N PRO A 228 9.32 -10.28 14.46
CA PRO A 228 10.63 -10.66 15.00
C PRO A 228 11.48 -11.51 14.04
N ARG A 229 10.83 -12.28 13.15
CA ARG A 229 11.57 -13.05 12.14
C ARG A 229 12.18 -12.14 11.07
N LEU A 230 11.54 -10.99 10.76
CA LEU A 230 12.11 -9.98 9.86
C LEU A 230 13.35 -9.31 10.45
N ASP A 231 13.39 -9.12 11.77
CA ASP A 231 14.56 -8.52 12.43
C ASP A 231 15.83 -9.38 12.22
N ALA A 232 15.67 -10.70 12.19
CA ALA A 232 16.80 -11.61 11.94
C ALA A 232 17.39 -11.47 10.53
N PHE A 233 16.58 -11.15 9.52
CA PHE A 233 17.08 -10.91 8.15
C PHE A 233 17.97 -9.68 8.02
N ALA A 234 17.85 -8.71 8.93
CA ALA A 234 18.72 -7.53 8.95
C ALA A 234 20.21 -7.89 9.14
N PHE A 235 20.49 -9.01 9.82
CA PHE A 235 21.85 -9.51 10.08
C PHE A 235 22.36 -10.50 9.03
N GLY A 236 21.55 -10.80 8.01
CA GLY A 236 21.89 -11.72 6.92
C GLY A 236 21.39 -13.15 7.12
N ASP A 237 21.40 -13.91 6.03
CA ASP A 237 20.83 -15.25 5.96
C ASP A 237 21.55 -16.25 6.89
N THR A 238 22.88 -16.17 6.97
CA THR A 238 23.70 -17.01 7.87
C THR A 238 23.39 -16.75 9.34
N SER A 239 23.26 -15.49 9.71
CA SER A 239 22.90 -15.10 11.08
C SER A 239 21.49 -15.53 11.45
N ALA A 240 20.53 -15.36 10.53
CA ALA A 240 19.16 -15.82 10.72
C ALA A 240 19.09 -17.36 10.88
N ALA A 241 19.85 -18.11 10.08
CA ALA A 241 19.95 -19.56 10.20
C ALA A 241 20.58 -20.00 11.54
N ALA A 242 21.61 -19.29 12.01
CA ALA A 242 22.25 -19.55 13.30
C ALA A 242 21.29 -19.32 14.49
N LEU A 243 20.28 -18.45 14.32
CA LEU A 243 19.19 -18.22 15.28
C LEU A 243 18.07 -19.27 15.17
N GLY A 244 18.25 -20.35 14.37
CA GLY A 244 17.27 -21.42 14.19
C GLY A 244 16.13 -21.08 13.24
N ILE A 245 16.20 -19.98 12.48
CA ILE A 245 15.17 -19.60 11.52
C ILE A 245 15.39 -20.33 10.20
N ASN A 246 14.35 -21.03 9.73
CA ASN A 246 14.36 -21.57 8.37
C ASN A 246 14.21 -20.41 7.37
N VAL A 247 15.35 -19.93 6.87
CA VAL A 247 15.46 -18.77 5.98
C VAL A 247 14.59 -18.92 4.73
N THR A 248 14.63 -20.09 4.09
CA THR A 248 13.88 -20.35 2.86
C THR A 248 12.37 -20.35 3.11
N ALA A 249 11.90 -21.08 4.12
CA ALA A 249 10.47 -21.12 4.45
C ALA A 249 9.94 -19.74 4.87
N THR A 250 10.70 -19.02 5.71
CA THR A 250 10.33 -17.69 6.17
C THR A 250 10.23 -16.70 5.00
N ARG A 251 11.16 -16.77 4.04
CA ARG A 251 11.14 -15.94 2.83
C ARG A 251 9.91 -16.22 1.97
N TRP A 252 9.56 -17.49 1.76
CA TRP A 252 8.34 -17.87 1.05
C TRP A 252 7.09 -17.31 1.70
N VAL A 253 6.98 -17.45 3.02
CA VAL A 253 5.83 -16.96 3.80
C VAL A 253 5.69 -15.44 3.64
N PHE A 254 6.77 -14.68 3.78
CA PHE A 254 6.69 -13.23 3.66
C PHE A 254 6.45 -12.76 2.23
N LEU A 255 7.09 -13.35 1.22
CA LEU A 255 6.82 -12.99 -0.18
C LEU A 255 5.36 -13.30 -0.56
N GLY A 256 4.83 -14.44 -0.11
CA GLY A 256 3.42 -14.77 -0.28
C GLY A 256 2.48 -13.79 0.42
N ALA A 257 2.76 -13.46 1.68
CA ALA A 257 1.96 -12.50 2.44
C ALA A 257 1.99 -11.09 1.82
N VAL A 258 3.19 -10.60 1.42
CA VAL A 258 3.33 -9.31 0.73
C VAL A 258 2.51 -9.28 -0.55
N ALA A 259 2.60 -10.32 -1.35
CA ALA A 259 1.91 -10.35 -2.63
C ALA A 259 0.39 -10.47 -2.47
N LEU A 260 -0.09 -11.23 -1.48
CA LEU A 260 -1.52 -11.29 -1.14
C LEU A 260 -2.03 -9.92 -0.66
N LEU A 261 -1.29 -9.29 0.27
CA LEU A 261 -1.67 -7.97 0.77
C LEU A 261 -1.64 -6.92 -0.35
N THR A 262 -0.57 -6.88 -1.13
CA THR A 262 -0.44 -5.94 -2.27
C THR A 262 -1.51 -6.22 -3.32
N GLY A 263 -1.76 -7.48 -3.66
CA GLY A 263 -2.80 -7.87 -4.62
C GLY A 263 -4.19 -7.42 -4.19
N ALA A 264 -4.53 -7.58 -2.90
CA ALA A 264 -5.79 -7.10 -2.34
C ALA A 264 -5.88 -5.56 -2.38
N MET A 265 -4.79 -4.84 -2.06
CA MET A 265 -4.78 -3.36 -2.15
C MET A 265 -4.95 -2.89 -3.61
N VAL A 266 -4.19 -3.46 -4.53
CA VAL A 266 -4.25 -3.11 -5.96
C VAL A 266 -5.61 -3.46 -6.57
N SER A 267 -6.25 -4.54 -6.14
CA SER A 267 -7.56 -4.95 -6.67
C SER A 267 -8.67 -3.92 -6.45
N VAL A 268 -8.56 -3.11 -5.40
CA VAL A 268 -9.56 -2.09 -5.05
C VAL A 268 -9.16 -0.66 -5.44
N SER A 269 -7.88 -0.42 -5.70
CA SER A 269 -7.36 0.94 -5.94
C SER A 269 -6.62 1.12 -7.26
N GLY A 270 -6.39 0.03 -8.01
CA GLY A 270 -5.43 0.05 -9.12
C GLY A 270 -3.98 0.21 -8.64
N ALA A 271 -3.09 0.48 -9.58
CA ALA A 271 -1.65 0.56 -9.31
C ALA A 271 -1.26 1.91 -8.69
N ILE A 272 -0.99 1.95 -7.38
CA ILE A 272 -0.53 3.16 -6.67
C ILE A 272 0.93 2.97 -6.24
N GLY A 273 1.84 3.66 -6.93
CA GLY A 273 3.28 3.58 -6.66
C GLY A 273 3.76 4.48 -5.52
N PHE A 274 5.03 4.32 -5.16
CA PHE A 274 5.81 5.11 -4.20
C PHE A 274 5.44 4.97 -2.72
N VAL A 275 4.23 4.56 -2.36
CA VAL A 275 3.81 4.38 -0.96
C VAL A 275 4.70 3.34 -0.27
N GLY A 276 4.81 2.14 -0.84
CA GLY A 276 5.64 1.06 -0.31
C GLY A 276 7.15 1.32 -0.39
N LEU A 277 7.57 2.21 -1.27
CA LEU A 277 8.98 2.55 -1.46
C LEU A 277 9.47 3.58 -0.43
N ILE A 278 8.72 4.66 -0.24
CA ILE A 278 9.19 5.85 0.49
C ILE A 278 8.85 5.79 1.97
N LEU A 279 7.62 5.44 2.31
CA LEU A 279 7.12 5.56 3.68
C LEU A 279 7.88 4.68 4.67
N PRO A 280 8.22 3.41 4.37
CA PRO A 280 9.03 2.59 5.27
C PRO A 280 10.38 3.22 5.60
N HIS A 281 11.00 3.80 4.58
CA HIS A 281 12.29 4.46 4.74
C HIS A 281 12.22 5.70 5.64
N MET A 282 11.21 6.56 5.43
CA MET A 282 11.00 7.76 6.23
C MET A 282 10.70 7.42 7.70
N VAL A 283 9.81 6.46 7.93
CA VAL A 283 9.36 6.08 9.27
C VAL A 283 10.46 5.42 10.09
N ARG A 284 11.35 4.66 9.48
CA ARG A 284 12.47 4.00 10.15
C ARG A 284 13.34 4.98 10.98
N GLY A 285 13.44 6.23 10.51
CA GLY A 285 14.10 7.30 11.25
C GLY A 285 13.44 7.63 12.59
N PHE A 286 12.15 7.42 12.75
CA PHE A 286 11.36 7.79 13.95
C PHE A 286 11.03 6.59 14.83
N THR A 287 10.74 5.41 14.26
CA THR A 287 10.34 4.21 14.99
C THR A 287 11.50 3.32 15.43
N GLY A 288 12.68 3.50 14.80
CA GLY A 288 13.85 2.63 15.02
C GLY A 288 13.85 1.41 14.09
N PRO A 289 14.84 0.49 14.24
CA PRO A 289 15.06 -0.62 13.32
C PRO A 289 14.14 -1.82 13.55
N ALA A 290 13.54 -1.97 14.74
CA ALA A 290 12.71 -3.13 15.09
C ALA A 290 11.39 -3.13 14.32
N HIS A 291 11.10 -4.21 13.55
CA HIS A 291 9.91 -4.31 12.71
C HIS A 291 8.60 -4.28 13.49
N ARG A 292 8.55 -4.73 14.73
CA ARG A 292 7.38 -4.58 15.61
C ARG A 292 6.94 -3.12 15.81
N ARG A 293 7.89 -2.17 15.69
CA ARG A 293 7.64 -0.73 15.80
C ARG A 293 7.52 -0.08 14.43
N GLN A 294 8.32 -0.55 13.47
CA GLN A 294 8.36 0.01 12.13
C GLN A 294 7.08 -0.27 11.33
N LEU A 295 6.53 -1.49 11.40
CA LEU A 295 5.33 -1.87 10.65
C LEU A 295 4.09 -1.03 11.00
N PRO A 296 3.70 -0.87 12.30
CA PRO A 296 2.57 0.01 12.65
C PRO A 296 2.83 1.48 12.28
N GLY A 297 4.05 1.98 12.51
CA GLY A 297 4.41 3.33 12.12
C GLY A 297 4.32 3.57 10.61
N ALA A 298 4.78 2.62 9.80
CA ALA A 298 4.67 2.68 8.35
C ALA A 298 3.22 2.60 7.88
N ALA A 299 2.39 1.75 8.52
CA ALA A 299 0.97 1.65 8.23
C ALA A 299 0.26 3.00 8.46
N LEU A 300 0.47 3.63 9.61
CA LEU A 300 -0.14 4.92 9.94
C LEU A 300 0.34 6.04 9.00
N ALA A 301 1.64 6.08 8.69
CA ALA A 301 2.18 7.06 7.77
C ALA A 301 1.67 6.82 6.33
N GLY A 302 1.59 5.56 5.89
CA GLY A 302 1.04 5.17 4.60
C GLY A 302 -0.43 5.54 4.45
N ALA A 303 -1.23 5.25 5.49
CA ALA A 303 -2.63 5.65 5.56
C ALA A 303 -2.79 7.16 5.43
N SER A 304 -2.09 7.93 6.26
CA SER A 304 -2.13 9.39 6.23
C SER A 304 -1.70 9.97 4.89
N PHE A 305 -0.61 9.45 4.32
CA PHE A 305 -0.09 9.89 3.03
C PHE A 305 -1.10 9.67 1.91
N LEU A 306 -1.71 8.48 1.84
CA LEU A 306 -2.62 8.17 0.73
C LEU A 306 -3.95 8.90 0.87
N VAL A 307 -4.46 9.14 2.09
CA VAL A 307 -5.64 9.99 2.32
C VAL A 307 -5.36 11.42 1.87
N VAL A 308 -4.19 11.99 2.18
CA VAL A 308 -3.81 13.33 1.70
C VAL A 308 -3.68 13.35 0.19
N ALA A 309 -2.98 12.36 -0.41
CA ALA A 309 -2.79 12.29 -1.85
C ALA A 309 -4.13 12.17 -2.61
N ASP A 310 -5.08 11.35 -2.11
CA ASP A 310 -6.41 11.23 -2.70
C ASP A 310 -7.22 12.53 -2.54
N THR A 311 -7.12 13.18 -1.39
CA THR A 311 -7.79 14.49 -1.18
C THR A 311 -7.28 15.54 -2.15
N LEU A 312 -5.96 15.60 -2.36
CA LEU A 312 -5.37 16.49 -3.37
C LEU A 312 -5.82 16.10 -4.80
N ALA A 313 -5.83 14.80 -5.11
CA ALA A 313 -6.21 14.29 -6.43
C ALA A 313 -7.62 14.72 -6.86
N ARG A 314 -8.56 14.80 -5.91
CA ARG A 314 -9.97 15.17 -6.17
C ARG A 314 -10.28 16.66 -6.02
N THR A 315 -9.32 17.49 -5.57
CA THR A 315 -9.59 18.90 -5.28
C THR A 315 -8.77 19.89 -6.10
N VAL A 316 -7.55 19.53 -6.51
CA VAL A 316 -6.62 20.48 -7.16
C VAL A 316 -7.09 20.90 -8.55
N PHE A 317 -7.81 20.04 -9.27
CA PHE A 317 -8.26 20.29 -10.63
C PHE A 317 -9.78 20.21 -10.80
N ASP A 318 -10.53 20.56 -9.74
CA ASP A 318 -12.00 20.59 -9.77
C ASP A 318 -12.51 21.30 -11.05
N PRO A 319 -13.50 20.75 -11.80
CA PRO A 319 -14.32 19.56 -11.50
C PRO A 319 -13.73 18.22 -11.97
N ARG A 320 -12.50 18.14 -12.42
CA ARG A 320 -11.85 16.90 -12.89
C ARG A 320 -11.03 16.29 -11.77
N GLU A 321 -11.30 15.03 -11.46
CA GLU A 321 -10.47 14.27 -10.53
C GLU A 321 -9.26 13.66 -11.25
N LEU A 322 -8.08 13.78 -10.64
CA LEU A 322 -6.89 13.07 -11.09
C LEU A 322 -6.83 11.66 -10.50
N PRO A 323 -6.32 10.66 -11.23
CA PRO A 323 -5.91 9.40 -10.63
C PRO A 323 -4.88 9.65 -9.51
N VAL A 324 -5.10 9.03 -8.34
CA VAL A 324 -4.26 9.26 -7.15
C VAL A 324 -2.81 8.82 -7.37
N GLY A 325 -2.57 7.83 -8.23
CA GLY A 325 -1.23 7.38 -8.59
C GLY A 325 -0.37 8.47 -9.24
N ILE A 326 -0.98 9.41 -9.97
CA ILE A 326 -0.27 10.57 -10.50
C ILE A 326 0.23 11.46 -9.36
N VAL A 327 -0.62 11.75 -8.38
CA VAL A 327 -0.27 12.60 -7.23
C VAL A 327 0.82 11.94 -6.38
N THR A 328 0.68 10.62 -6.12
CA THR A 328 1.71 9.88 -5.37
C THR A 328 3.05 9.86 -6.09
N ALA A 329 3.06 9.80 -7.42
CA ALA A 329 4.30 9.88 -8.21
C ALA A 329 4.92 11.29 -8.17
N PHE A 330 4.12 12.34 -8.33
CA PHE A 330 4.61 13.72 -8.26
C PHE A 330 5.20 14.09 -6.90
N ILE A 331 4.66 13.57 -5.81
CA ILE A 331 5.20 13.77 -4.47
C ILE A 331 6.36 12.80 -4.23
N GLY A 332 6.20 11.56 -4.64
CA GLY A 332 7.11 10.46 -4.34
C GLY A 332 8.47 10.60 -5.03
N VAL A 333 8.49 10.90 -6.32
CA VAL A 333 9.76 11.00 -7.07
C VAL A 333 10.70 12.06 -6.50
N PRO A 334 10.30 13.31 -6.22
CA PRO A 334 11.17 14.30 -5.60
C PRO A 334 11.69 13.86 -4.22
N VAL A 335 10.81 13.33 -3.37
CA VAL A 335 11.20 12.82 -2.05
C VAL A 335 12.23 11.70 -2.18
N PHE A 336 12.02 10.77 -3.11
CA PHE A 336 12.95 9.67 -3.38
C PHE A 336 14.32 10.16 -3.85
N ILE A 337 14.37 11.14 -4.76
CA ILE A 337 15.63 11.75 -5.23
C ILE A 337 16.40 12.39 -4.07
N VAL A 338 15.71 13.11 -3.18
CA VAL A 338 16.34 13.71 -2.00
C VAL A 338 16.90 12.63 -1.07
N LEU A 339 16.18 11.54 -0.85
CA LEU A 339 16.63 10.42 0.00
C LEU A 339 17.89 9.75 -0.55
N ILE A 340 17.99 9.54 -1.87
CA ILE A 340 19.18 8.98 -2.51
C ILE A 340 20.39 9.92 -2.37
N ARG A 341 20.20 11.21 -2.59
CA ARG A 341 21.29 12.20 -2.49
C ARG A 341 21.86 12.28 -1.08
N ARG A 342 21.02 12.26 -0.05
CA ARG A 342 21.48 12.32 1.35
C ARG A 342 22.35 11.12 1.76
N ARG A 343 22.19 9.96 1.14
CA ARG A 343 23.03 8.78 1.41
C ARG A 343 24.43 8.89 0.82
N ARG A 344 24.61 9.57 -0.32
CA ARG A 344 25.93 9.76 -0.93
C ARG A 344 26.84 10.72 -0.16
N VAL A 345 26.28 11.54 0.72
CA VAL A 345 27.03 12.49 1.55
C VAL A 345 27.46 11.88 2.89
N ALA A 346 26.87 10.76 3.31
CA ALA A 346 27.15 10.08 4.58
C ALA A 346 28.03 8.82 4.45
N GLY A 347 28.49 8.46 3.25
CA GLY A 347 29.45 7.40 2.93
C GLY A 347 30.65 7.96 2.20
#